data_b2a060fca21ef305f2196bf9bf378861
#
_entry.id   b2a060fca21ef305f2196bf9bf378861
#
_cell.length_a   1.000
_cell.length_b   1.000
_cell.length_c   1.000
_cell.angle_alpha   90.00
_cell.angle_beta   90.00
_cell.angle_gamma   90.00
#
_symmetry.space_group_name_H-M   'P 1'
#
loop_
_entity.id
_entity.type
_entity.pdbx_description
1 polymer ?
#
loop_
_entity_poly.entity_id
_entity_poly.type
_entity_poly.pdbx_seq_one_letter_code
_entity_poly.pdbx_strand_id
1 'polypeptide(L)'
;MEALLNPHHPRYPSTPNPADPAYWVTPRHLAGDDGILADRITGLLTEAGWTSWTTARSTWLFLSPGRLCGAEWILTDNLFHLGDLPVAWQVSARPAADSALAEWNAYFTAGTPHEAVADFLLAVEARTDPALNYDGPEAVLGALTALGWARDVDRPETTAWDPGLSAGFTWGPTPAEIQDADPRPDLMGWQAWAEPVLGAPYQWAATFSPSVPHDLVAVFAASLASPAPVLRRNLPEGTEGRLILTRAL
;
A
#
# COMPACT_ATOMS: atom_id res chain seq x y z
N MET A 1 -30.71 23.68 1.90
CA MET A 1 -30.80 22.22 1.72
C MET A 1 -29.41 21.66 2.13
N GLU A 2 -29.26 21.45 3.46
CA GLU A 2 -28.03 20.92 4.06
C GLU A 2 -27.87 19.46 3.66
N ALA A 3 -26.78 19.16 2.98
CA ALA A 3 -26.39 17.79 2.73
C ALA A 3 -26.09 17.11 4.07
N LEU A 4 -26.89 16.13 4.42
CA LEU A 4 -26.64 15.21 5.53
C LEU A 4 -25.27 14.56 5.30
N LEU A 5 -24.26 15.04 6.00
CA LEU A 5 -22.93 14.43 6.07
C LEU A 5 -23.11 13.03 6.68
N ASN A 6 -22.84 12.02 5.86
CA ASN A 6 -22.85 10.63 6.30
C ASN A 6 -21.68 10.44 7.30
N PRO A 7 -21.93 10.07 8.59
CA PRO A 7 -20.88 10.00 9.61
C PRO A 7 -19.89 8.85 9.44
N HIS A 8 -20.03 8.01 8.41
CA HIS A 8 -19.19 6.84 8.13
C HIS A 8 -18.25 7.00 6.94
N HIS A 9 -18.10 8.20 6.35
CA HIS A 9 -17.05 8.41 5.38
C HIS A 9 -15.69 8.41 6.08
N PRO A 10 -14.76 7.49 5.70
CA PRO A 10 -13.38 7.59 6.14
C PRO A 10 -12.86 8.94 5.65
N ARG A 11 -12.60 9.84 6.59
CA ARG A 11 -11.96 11.11 6.26
C ARG A 11 -10.55 10.78 5.83
N TYR A 12 -10.21 11.08 4.58
CA TYR A 12 -8.80 11.13 4.20
C TYR A 12 -8.08 12.01 5.22
N PRO A 13 -6.94 11.53 5.79
CA PRO A 13 -6.21 12.35 6.73
C PRO A 13 -5.91 13.70 6.08
N SER A 14 -6.21 14.77 6.78
CA SER A 14 -5.92 16.12 6.29
C SER A 14 -4.42 16.28 6.15
N THR A 15 -3.97 16.95 5.09
CA THR A 15 -2.57 17.32 4.92
C THR A 15 -2.07 17.98 6.21
N PRO A 16 -0.93 17.51 6.78
CA PRO A 16 -0.44 18.01 8.05
C PRO A 16 -0.09 19.50 7.96
N ASN A 17 -0.42 20.25 9.00
CA ASN A 17 0.03 21.61 9.11
C ASN A 17 1.56 21.60 9.35
N PRO A 18 2.37 22.32 8.57
CA PRO A 18 3.82 22.41 8.78
C PRO A 18 4.23 22.90 10.17
N ALA A 19 3.34 23.60 10.86
CA ALA A 19 3.56 24.08 12.22
C ALA A 19 3.34 23.01 13.30
N ASP A 20 2.73 21.88 12.96
CA ASP A 20 2.50 20.79 13.91
C ASP A 20 3.83 20.10 14.27
N PRO A 21 3.96 19.65 15.53
CA PRO A 21 5.16 18.93 15.93
C PRO A 21 5.33 17.66 15.12
N ALA A 22 6.56 17.43 14.67
CA ALA A 22 6.91 16.20 13.96
C ALA A 22 7.56 15.19 14.91
N TYR A 23 7.33 13.92 14.64
CA TYR A 23 7.87 12.80 15.41
C TYR A 23 8.54 11.78 14.50
N TRP A 24 9.66 11.23 14.94
CA TRP A 24 10.21 10.00 14.40
C TRP A 24 9.45 8.85 14.99
N VAL A 25 8.89 7.99 14.15
CA VAL A 25 7.88 6.97 14.50
C VAL A 25 8.36 5.58 14.09
N THR A 26 8.24 4.61 14.97
CA THR A 26 8.37 3.17 14.71
C THR A 26 7.27 2.40 15.46
N PRO A 27 6.83 1.22 14.97
CA PRO A 27 7.19 0.59 13.71
C PRO A 27 6.51 1.29 12.52
N ARG A 28 7.14 1.20 11.33
CA ARG A 28 6.66 1.88 10.12
C ARG A 28 5.28 1.44 9.69
N HIS A 29 4.96 0.16 9.76
CA HIS A 29 3.66 -0.39 9.36
C HIS A 29 2.47 0.18 10.14
N LEU A 30 2.68 0.73 11.34
CA LEU A 30 1.65 1.42 12.11
C LEU A 30 1.72 2.95 12.02
N ALA A 31 2.70 3.50 11.30
CA ALA A 31 2.94 4.95 11.28
C ALA A 31 1.99 5.71 10.33
N GLY A 32 1.21 5.01 9.48
CA GLY A 32 0.34 5.63 8.49
C GLY A 32 1.07 6.37 7.38
N ASP A 33 0.34 7.15 6.60
CA ASP A 33 0.83 7.89 5.43
C ASP A 33 1.07 9.39 5.70
N ASP A 34 0.83 9.86 6.93
CA ASP A 34 0.91 11.28 7.33
C ASP A 34 -0.04 12.21 6.53
N GLY A 35 -1.03 11.66 5.80
CA GLY A 35 -1.91 12.43 4.92
C GLY A 35 -1.23 12.98 3.67
N ILE A 36 -0.04 12.53 3.33
CA ILE A 36 0.75 13.01 2.19
C ILE A 36 1.02 11.96 1.11
N LEU A 37 0.36 10.79 1.20
CA LEU A 37 0.56 9.69 0.25
C LEU A 37 0.38 10.15 -1.21
N ALA A 38 -0.69 10.90 -1.49
CA ALA A 38 -0.97 11.40 -2.83
C ALA A 38 0.15 12.31 -3.36
N ASP A 39 0.55 13.31 -2.56
CA ASP A 39 1.56 14.29 -2.94
C ASP A 39 2.94 13.64 -3.15
N ARG A 40 3.30 12.71 -2.25
CA ARG A 40 4.58 11.99 -2.33
C ARG A 40 4.68 11.13 -3.57
N ILE A 41 3.64 10.34 -3.86
CA ILE A 41 3.64 9.48 -5.04
C ILE A 41 3.57 10.31 -6.33
N THR A 42 2.74 11.34 -6.37
CA THR A 42 2.67 12.27 -7.51
C THR A 42 4.03 12.91 -7.80
N GLY A 43 4.70 13.43 -6.77
CA GLY A 43 6.02 14.02 -6.89
C GLY A 43 7.03 13.01 -7.45
N LEU A 44 7.10 11.82 -6.88
CA LEU A 44 7.97 10.74 -7.31
C LEU A 44 7.76 10.36 -8.78
N LEU A 45 6.52 10.13 -9.18
CA LEU A 45 6.20 9.76 -10.57
C LEU A 45 6.53 10.89 -11.55
N THR A 46 6.30 12.14 -11.16
CA THR A 46 6.65 13.32 -11.97
C THR A 46 8.17 13.44 -12.13
N GLU A 47 8.94 13.28 -11.06
CA GLU A 47 10.41 13.29 -11.10
C GLU A 47 10.97 12.16 -11.96
N ALA A 48 10.33 10.98 -11.96
CA ALA A 48 10.66 9.86 -12.83
C ALA A 48 10.22 10.07 -14.31
N GLY A 49 9.62 11.21 -14.65
CA GLY A 49 9.22 11.57 -16.01
C GLY A 49 7.93 10.92 -16.49
N TRP A 50 7.09 10.42 -15.57
CA TRP A 50 5.77 9.90 -15.95
C TRP A 50 4.86 11.03 -16.41
N THR A 51 4.12 10.77 -17.48
CA THR A 51 3.06 11.70 -17.96
C THR A 51 1.78 11.49 -17.18
N SER A 52 1.07 12.58 -16.87
CA SER A 52 -0.16 12.51 -16.10
C SER A 52 -1.30 13.30 -16.71
N TRP A 53 -2.53 12.89 -16.46
CA TRP A 53 -3.75 13.60 -16.81
C TRP A 53 -4.93 13.16 -15.93
N THR A 54 -5.92 14.03 -15.78
CA THR A 54 -7.18 13.72 -15.11
C THR A 54 -8.10 12.99 -16.09
N THR A 55 -8.64 11.85 -15.66
CA THR A 55 -9.61 11.08 -16.45
C THR A 55 -11.01 11.69 -16.36
N ALA A 56 -11.91 11.26 -17.24
CA ALA A 56 -13.34 11.65 -17.19
C ALA A 56 -14.05 11.19 -15.89
N ARG A 57 -13.45 10.24 -15.15
CA ARG A 57 -13.95 9.78 -13.85
C ARG A 57 -13.39 10.57 -12.67
N SER A 58 -12.69 11.67 -12.92
CA SER A 58 -12.00 12.47 -11.90
C SER A 58 -10.90 11.69 -11.14
N THR A 59 -10.33 10.68 -11.76
CA THR A 59 -9.12 10.02 -11.28
C THR A 59 -7.89 10.66 -11.91
N TRP A 60 -6.75 10.55 -11.27
CA TRP A 60 -5.49 11.08 -11.79
C TRP A 60 -4.59 9.93 -12.23
N LEU A 61 -4.43 9.78 -13.52
CA LEU A 61 -3.69 8.70 -14.15
C LEU A 61 -2.29 9.14 -14.52
N PHE A 62 -1.31 8.29 -14.24
CA PHE A 62 0.10 8.43 -14.59
C PHE A 62 0.52 7.27 -15.49
N LEU A 63 1.36 7.57 -16.47
CA LEU A 63 1.90 6.57 -17.39
C LEU A 63 3.41 6.72 -17.48
N SER A 64 4.13 5.61 -17.29
CA SER A 64 5.59 5.56 -17.39
C SER A 64 6.08 5.96 -18.78
N PRO A 65 7.34 6.45 -18.91
CA PRO A 65 7.91 6.80 -20.22
C PRO A 65 7.86 5.65 -21.23
N GLY A 66 8.10 4.42 -20.78
CA GLY A 66 8.01 3.21 -21.62
C GLY A 66 6.59 2.72 -21.89
N ARG A 67 5.57 3.34 -21.30
CA ARG A 67 4.15 2.95 -21.40
C ARG A 67 3.83 1.53 -20.91
N LEU A 68 4.75 0.90 -20.19
CA LEU A 68 4.53 -0.43 -19.63
C LEU A 68 3.85 -0.40 -18.26
N CYS A 69 3.98 0.71 -17.52
CA CYS A 69 3.40 0.86 -16.18
C CYS A 69 2.43 2.02 -16.14
N GLY A 70 1.33 1.83 -15.40
CA GLY A 70 0.35 2.86 -15.06
C GLY A 70 0.16 2.95 -13.56
N ALA A 71 -0.07 4.16 -13.04
CA ALA A 71 -0.50 4.37 -11.67
C ALA A 71 -1.69 5.32 -11.68
N GLU A 72 -2.72 5.02 -10.89
CA GLU A 72 -3.96 5.81 -10.85
C GLU A 72 -4.28 6.18 -9.40
N TRP A 73 -4.37 7.49 -9.14
CA TRP A 73 -4.92 8.04 -7.92
C TRP A 73 -6.43 8.20 -8.07
N ILE A 74 -7.18 7.56 -7.19
CA ILE A 74 -8.64 7.57 -7.22
C ILE A 74 -9.13 8.73 -6.34
N LEU A 75 -9.51 9.84 -6.99
CA LEU A 75 -9.92 11.10 -6.31
C LEU A 75 -11.37 11.09 -5.85
N THR A 76 -12.20 10.25 -6.44
CA THR A 76 -13.64 10.21 -6.15
C THR A 76 -14.06 8.96 -5.43
N ASP A 77 -15.10 9.12 -4.64
CA ASP A 77 -15.68 8.08 -3.81
C ASP A 77 -15.92 6.75 -4.51
N ASN A 78 -15.32 5.70 -3.97
CA ASN A 78 -15.96 4.40 -3.80
C ASN A 78 -16.18 3.54 -5.02
N LEU A 79 -15.27 3.56 -5.98
CA LEU A 79 -15.30 2.54 -7.03
C LEU A 79 -14.67 1.21 -6.55
N PHE A 80 -13.79 1.27 -5.56
CA PHE A 80 -13.07 0.08 -5.12
C PHE A 80 -12.64 0.15 -3.65
N HIS A 81 -12.90 -0.92 -2.89
CA HIS A 81 -12.56 -1.06 -1.48
C HIS A 81 -11.80 -2.36 -1.23
N LEU A 82 -10.93 -2.36 -0.25
CA LEU A 82 -10.36 -3.54 0.39
C LEU A 82 -10.97 -3.62 1.79
N GLY A 83 -11.93 -4.53 1.98
CA GLY A 83 -12.82 -4.47 3.14
C GLY A 83 -13.58 -3.13 3.16
N ASP A 84 -13.55 -2.44 4.29
CA ASP A 84 -14.18 -1.12 4.45
C ASP A 84 -13.27 0.05 4.03
N LEU A 85 -12.04 -0.23 3.58
CA LEU A 85 -11.06 0.80 3.26
C LEU A 85 -11.09 1.15 1.77
N PRO A 86 -11.25 2.44 1.41
CA PRO A 86 -11.21 2.86 0.02
C PRO A 86 -9.79 2.71 -0.55
N VAL A 87 -9.69 2.19 -1.76
CA VAL A 87 -8.44 2.18 -2.51
C VAL A 87 -8.10 3.60 -2.93
N ALA A 88 -6.88 4.02 -2.61
CA ALA A 88 -6.33 5.32 -2.98
C ALA A 88 -5.49 5.25 -4.25
N TRP A 89 -4.64 4.23 -4.36
CA TRP A 89 -3.76 4.02 -5.51
C TRP A 89 -3.97 2.64 -6.12
N GLN A 90 -4.05 2.62 -7.45
CA GLN A 90 -3.89 1.41 -8.26
C GLN A 90 -2.61 1.55 -9.07
N VAL A 91 -1.78 0.50 -9.08
CA VAL A 91 -0.60 0.40 -9.95
C VAL A 91 -0.76 -0.82 -10.83
N SER A 92 -0.36 -0.71 -12.09
CA SER A 92 -0.49 -1.80 -13.07
C SER A 92 0.73 -1.86 -13.98
N ALA A 93 1.04 -3.05 -14.49
CA ALA A 93 1.98 -3.21 -15.58
C ALA A 93 1.39 -4.03 -16.72
N ARG A 94 1.90 -3.79 -17.92
CA ARG A 94 1.50 -4.43 -19.17
C ARG A 94 2.67 -5.22 -19.75
N PRO A 95 2.41 -6.34 -20.43
CA PRO A 95 3.47 -7.11 -21.09
C PRO A 95 4.06 -6.37 -22.30
N ALA A 96 3.30 -5.46 -22.92
CA ALA A 96 3.74 -4.61 -24.02
C ALA A 96 3.00 -3.27 -24.01
N ALA A 97 3.59 -2.22 -24.57
CA ALA A 97 3.04 -0.87 -24.58
C ALA A 97 1.69 -0.74 -25.33
N ASP A 98 1.42 -1.62 -26.27
CA ASP A 98 0.18 -1.72 -27.03
C ASP A 98 -0.84 -2.73 -26.46
N SER A 99 -0.49 -3.43 -25.38
CA SER A 99 -1.41 -4.35 -24.70
C SER A 99 -2.59 -3.59 -24.12
N ALA A 100 -3.80 -4.07 -24.42
CA ALA A 100 -5.04 -3.50 -23.90
C ALA A 100 -5.27 -3.83 -22.41
N LEU A 101 -4.72 -4.95 -21.94
CA LEU A 101 -4.89 -5.45 -20.57
C LEU A 101 -3.57 -5.36 -19.80
N ALA A 102 -3.69 -5.07 -18.51
CA ALA A 102 -2.59 -5.20 -17.57
C ALA A 102 -2.30 -6.70 -17.32
N GLU A 103 -1.03 -7.04 -17.17
CA GLU A 103 -0.59 -8.35 -16.71
C GLU A 103 -0.85 -8.51 -15.22
N TRP A 104 -0.64 -7.43 -14.47
CA TRP A 104 -0.87 -7.43 -13.04
C TRP A 104 -1.36 -6.05 -12.53
N ASN A 105 -1.96 -6.10 -11.36
CA ASN A 105 -2.39 -4.92 -10.62
C ASN A 105 -1.96 -5.03 -9.15
N ALA A 106 -1.66 -3.89 -8.55
CA ALA A 106 -1.48 -3.71 -7.12
C ALA A 106 -2.35 -2.55 -6.64
N TYR A 107 -2.93 -2.67 -5.46
CA TYR A 107 -3.87 -1.71 -4.89
C TYR A 107 -3.46 -1.35 -3.47
N PHE A 108 -3.51 -0.07 -3.16
CA PHE A 108 -3.13 0.48 -1.86
C PHE A 108 -4.25 1.38 -1.34
N THR A 109 -4.69 1.15 -0.11
CA THR A 109 -5.68 2.02 0.53
C THR A 109 -5.01 3.28 1.09
N ALA A 110 -5.82 4.29 1.40
CA ALA A 110 -5.38 5.40 2.22
C ALA A 110 -4.82 4.89 3.56
N GLY A 111 -3.87 5.62 4.12
CA GLY A 111 -3.18 5.20 5.36
C GLY A 111 -1.99 4.27 5.14
N THR A 112 -1.83 3.65 3.95
CA THR A 112 -0.62 2.87 3.63
C THR A 112 0.62 3.76 3.73
N PRO A 113 1.66 3.37 4.51
CA PRO A 113 2.88 4.15 4.63
C PRO A 113 3.46 4.52 3.26
N HIS A 114 3.56 5.82 2.98
CA HIS A 114 3.93 6.32 1.66
C HIS A 114 5.33 5.89 1.22
N GLU A 115 6.23 5.60 2.17
CA GLU A 115 7.57 5.09 1.88
C GLU A 115 7.51 3.71 1.21
N ALA A 116 6.62 2.84 1.69
CA ALA A 116 6.50 1.49 1.14
C ALA A 116 5.93 1.51 -0.29
N VAL A 117 4.93 2.37 -0.54
CA VAL A 117 4.38 2.56 -1.89
C VAL A 117 5.42 3.20 -2.82
N ALA A 118 6.20 4.18 -2.31
CA ALA A 118 7.26 4.81 -3.07
C ALA A 118 8.38 3.82 -3.45
N ASP A 119 8.85 3.03 -2.49
CA ASP A 119 9.88 2.02 -2.74
C ASP A 119 9.42 0.97 -3.75
N PHE A 120 8.15 0.52 -3.66
CA PHE A 120 7.54 -0.36 -4.65
C PHE A 120 7.54 0.27 -6.05
N LEU A 121 7.10 1.51 -6.19
CA LEU A 121 7.04 2.21 -7.48
C LEU A 121 8.43 2.47 -8.08
N LEU A 122 9.42 2.81 -7.26
CA LEU A 122 10.80 2.95 -7.71
C LEU A 122 11.36 1.61 -8.22
N ALA A 123 11.03 0.51 -7.55
CA ALA A 123 11.40 -0.82 -8.01
C ALA A 123 10.72 -1.19 -9.34
N VAL A 124 9.45 -0.84 -9.51
CA VAL A 124 8.72 -1.00 -10.79
C VAL A 124 9.38 -0.19 -11.91
N GLU A 125 9.70 1.09 -11.65
CA GLU A 125 10.34 1.99 -12.63
C GLU A 125 11.74 1.52 -13.04
N ALA A 126 12.49 0.92 -12.11
CA ALA A 126 13.84 0.44 -12.37
C ALA A 126 13.87 -0.81 -13.28
N ARG A 127 12.73 -1.45 -13.55
CA ARG A 127 12.68 -2.69 -14.35
C ARG A 127 12.53 -2.41 -15.83
N THR A 128 13.34 -3.10 -16.62
CA THR A 128 13.20 -3.11 -18.09
C THR A 128 11.91 -3.81 -18.52
N ASP A 129 11.54 -4.89 -17.80
CA ASP A 129 10.31 -5.63 -18.02
C ASP A 129 9.56 -5.78 -16.69
N PRO A 130 8.61 -4.87 -16.41
CA PRO A 130 7.90 -4.86 -15.15
C PRO A 130 6.89 -6.02 -14.99
N ALA A 131 6.56 -6.71 -16.07
CA ALA A 131 5.60 -7.82 -16.05
C ALA A 131 6.27 -9.19 -15.74
N LEU A 132 7.59 -9.33 -15.95
CA LEU A 132 8.27 -10.60 -15.72
C LEU A 132 8.45 -10.90 -14.22
N ASN A 133 8.11 -12.13 -13.86
CA ASN A 133 8.28 -12.66 -12.51
C ASN A 133 9.31 -13.79 -12.53
N TYR A 134 10.41 -13.60 -11.80
CA TYR A 134 11.52 -14.57 -11.75
C TYR A 134 11.60 -15.32 -10.41
N ASP A 135 10.98 -14.76 -9.35
CA ASP A 135 11.06 -15.26 -7.99
C ASP A 135 9.76 -15.93 -7.55
N GLY A 136 9.83 -16.72 -6.47
CA GLY A 136 8.66 -17.30 -5.83
C GLY A 136 8.25 -16.56 -4.56
N PRO A 137 7.18 -17.01 -3.89
CA PRO A 137 6.66 -16.41 -2.65
C PRO A 137 7.72 -16.30 -1.53
N GLU A 138 8.75 -17.16 -1.57
CA GLU A 138 9.87 -17.15 -0.62
C GLU A 138 10.64 -15.82 -0.62
N ALA A 139 10.67 -15.10 -1.74
CA ALA A 139 11.32 -13.79 -1.80
C ALA A 139 10.67 -12.79 -0.81
N VAL A 140 9.34 -12.79 -0.73
CA VAL A 140 8.58 -11.91 0.17
C VAL A 140 8.74 -12.33 1.62
N LEU A 141 8.51 -13.63 1.91
CA LEU A 141 8.61 -14.16 3.27
C LEU A 141 10.04 -14.06 3.81
N GLY A 142 11.04 -14.31 2.96
CA GLY A 142 12.45 -14.13 3.29
C GLY A 142 12.80 -12.68 3.63
N ALA A 143 12.30 -11.71 2.86
CA ALA A 143 12.50 -10.29 3.14
C ALA A 143 11.91 -9.88 4.51
N LEU A 144 10.70 -10.35 4.83
CA LEU A 144 10.05 -10.09 6.11
C LEU A 144 10.82 -10.73 7.28
N THR A 145 11.18 -12.01 7.16
CA THR A 145 11.89 -12.75 8.23
C THR A 145 13.30 -12.21 8.49
N ALA A 146 13.98 -11.74 7.45
CA ALA A 146 15.28 -11.07 7.58
C ALA A 146 15.19 -9.78 8.42
N LEU A 147 14.01 -9.17 8.51
CA LEU A 147 13.71 -7.97 9.29
C LEU A 147 12.96 -8.26 10.60
N GLY A 148 12.93 -9.53 11.03
CA GLY A 148 12.43 -9.93 12.32
C GLY A 148 10.94 -10.30 12.38
N TRP A 149 10.23 -10.35 11.26
CA TRP A 149 8.87 -10.88 11.22
C TRP A 149 8.88 -12.39 11.38
N ALA A 150 7.83 -12.94 11.96
CA ALA A 150 7.69 -14.37 12.20
C ALA A 150 6.79 -15.01 11.13
N ARG A 151 7.14 -16.20 10.67
CA ARG A 151 6.24 -16.99 9.85
C ARG A 151 5.10 -17.51 10.68
N ASP A 152 3.93 -17.58 10.09
CA ASP A 152 2.75 -18.19 10.72
C ASP A 152 3.00 -19.67 11.04
N VAL A 153 2.50 -20.14 12.17
CA VAL A 153 2.75 -21.52 12.63
C VAL A 153 1.99 -22.54 11.78
N ASP A 154 0.77 -22.18 11.35
CA ASP A 154 -0.11 -23.08 10.59
C ASP A 154 0.11 -22.96 9.08
N ARG A 155 0.61 -21.80 8.60
CA ARG A 155 0.81 -21.50 7.18
C ARG A 155 2.18 -20.84 6.92
N PRO A 156 3.29 -21.48 7.29
CA PRO A 156 4.62 -20.87 7.23
C PRO A 156 5.11 -20.59 5.80
N GLU A 157 4.53 -21.26 4.79
CA GLU A 157 4.90 -21.09 3.39
C GLU A 157 4.19 -19.90 2.73
N THR A 158 3.15 -19.35 3.38
CA THR A 158 2.31 -18.33 2.76
C THR A 158 2.08 -17.11 3.63
N THR A 159 2.37 -17.17 4.93
CA THR A 159 1.97 -16.11 5.86
C THR A 159 3.09 -15.72 6.81
N ALA A 160 3.24 -14.41 7.03
CA ALA A 160 4.14 -13.85 8.03
C ALA A 160 3.46 -12.70 8.78
N TRP A 161 3.82 -12.54 10.06
CA TRP A 161 3.31 -11.54 10.99
C TRP A 161 4.44 -10.70 11.58
N ASP A 162 4.17 -9.45 11.84
CA ASP A 162 5.07 -8.67 12.71
C ASP A 162 5.05 -9.24 14.14
N PRO A 163 6.11 -9.06 14.92
CA PRO A 163 6.20 -9.61 16.28
C PRO A 163 5.10 -9.13 17.24
N GLY A 164 4.50 -7.98 16.96
CA GLY A 164 3.40 -7.39 17.74
C GLY A 164 2.01 -7.87 17.30
N LEU A 165 1.91 -8.71 16.26
CA LEU A 165 0.67 -9.16 15.65
C LEU A 165 -0.23 -8.00 15.21
N SER A 166 0.37 -6.91 14.78
CA SER A 166 -0.32 -5.69 14.33
C SER A 166 -0.23 -5.47 12.82
N ALA A 167 0.47 -6.34 12.09
CA ALA A 167 0.48 -6.36 10.64
C ALA A 167 0.75 -7.77 10.13
N GLY A 168 0.20 -8.08 8.96
CA GLY A 168 0.36 -9.37 8.33
C GLY A 168 0.57 -9.28 6.83
N PHE A 169 1.22 -10.31 6.31
CA PHE A 169 1.30 -10.64 4.89
C PHE A 169 0.81 -12.06 4.67
N THR A 170 -0.04 -12.27 3.68
CA THR A 170 -0.45 -13.62 3.29
C THR A 170 -0.50 -13.76 1.77
N TRP A 171 -0.10 -14.94 1.29
CA TRP A 171 -0.25 -15.36 -0.10
C TRP A 171 -1.43 -16.31 -0.22
N GLY A 172 -2.31 -16.08 -1.18
CA GLY A 172 -3.46 -16.92 -1.45
C GLY A 172 -4.78 -16.15 -1.42
N PRO A 173 -5.90 -16.84 -1.24
CA PRO A 173 -7.20 -16.20 -1.13
C PRO A 173 -7.23 -15.22 0.03
N THR A 174 -7.81 -14.08 -0.20
CA THR A 174 -8.02 -13.05 0.82
C THR A 174 -8.80 -13.63 2.01
N PRO A 175 -8.51 -13.26 3.24
CA PRO A 175 -9.38 -13.55 4.38
C PRO A 175 -10.84 -13.16 4.06
N ALA A 176 -11.79 -13.93 4.53
CA ALA A 176 -13.22 -13.77 4.20
C ALA A 176 -13.75 -12.34 4.45
N GLU A 177 -13.18 -11.65 5.43
CA GLU A 177 -13.52 -10.27 5.78
C GLU A 177 -13.17 -9.24 4.69
N ILE A 178 -12.20 -9.56 3.83
CA ILE A 178 -11.82 -8.73 2.68
C ILE A 178 -12.53 -9.22 1.40
N GLN A 179 -12.97 -10.49 1.36
CA GLN A 179 -13.62 -11.10 0.19
C GLN A 179 -15.08 -10.68 -0.01
N ASP A 180 -15.76 -10.22 1.05
CA ASP A 180 -17.21 -9.99 0.99
C ASP A 180 -17.62 -8.78 0.12
N ALA A 181 -16.70 -7.93 -0.26
CA ALA A 181 -17.04 -6.72 -1.01
C ALA A 181 -17.10 -6.91 -2.53
N ASP A 182 -16.24 -7.75 -3.12
CA ASP A 182 -16.24 -8.02 -4.56
C ASP A 182 -15.23 -9.15 -4.90
N PRO A 183 -15.69 -10.36 -5.25
CA PRO A 183 -14.82 -11.50 -5.54
C PRO A 183 -14.12 -11.37 -6.90
N ARG A 184 -13.31 -10.32 -7.07
CA ARG A 184 -12.51 -10.17 -8.29
C ARG A 184 -11.28 -11.07 -8.24
N PRO A 185 -10.94 -11.78 -9.34
CA PRO A 185 -9.76 -12.65 -9.41
C PRO A 185 -8.43 -11.92 -9.13
N ASP A 186 -8.37 -10.63 -9.42
CA ASP A 186 -7.22 -9.75 -9.22
C ASP A 186 -6.98 -9.37 -7.75
N LEU A 187 -7.89 -9.71 -6.83
CA LEU A 187 -7.66 -9.62 -5.39
C LEU A 187 -7.03 -10.88 -4.79
N MET A 188 -6.84 -11.93 -5.59
CA MET A 188 -6.06 -13.10 -5.18
C MET A 188 -4.57 -12.79 -5.33
N GLY A 189 -3.74 -13.40 -4.51
CA GLY A 189 -2.29 -13.18 -4.54
C GLY A 189 -1.78 -12.69 -3.18
N TRP A 190 -0.87 -11.73 -3.15
CA TRP A 190 -0.40 -11.18 -1.89
C TRP A 190 -1.40 -10.19 -1.29
N GLN A 191 -1.62 -10.34 0.01
CA GLN A 191 -2.40 -9.43 0.84
C GLN A 191 -1.52 -8.94 1.97
N ALA A 192 -1.57 -7.63 2.25
CA ALA A 192 -0.88 -7.02 3.38
C ALA A 192 -1.84 -6.06 4.09
N TRP A 193 -1.77 -6.00 5.40
CA TRP A 193 -2.61 -5.10 6.19
C TRP A 193 -1.92 -4.73 7.51
N ALA A 194 -2.42 -3.67 8.13
CA ALA A 194 -2.09 -3.35 9.51
C ALA A 194 -3.36 -3.02 10.31
N GLU A 195 -3.35 -3.46 11.55
CA GLU A 195 -4.38 -3.21 12.56
C GLU A 195 -3.68 -2.87 13.89
N PRO A 196 -4.19 -1.90 14.68
CA PRO A 196 -3.49 -1.47 15.89
C PRO A 196 -3.35 -2.60 16.92
N VAL A 197 -4.36 -3.46 16.99
CA VAL A 197 -4.42 -4.70 17.76
C VAL A 197 -5.14 -5.75 16.97
N LEU A 198 -4.83 -7.01 17.18
CA LEU A 198 -5.44 -8.14 16.48
C LEU A 198 -6.98 -8.07 16.60
N GLY A 199 -7.66 -8.07 15.45
CA GLY A 199 -9.12 -7.99 15.35
C GLY A 199 -9.71 -6.57 15.43
N ALA A 200 -8.88 -5.52 15.46
CA ALA A 200 -9.33 -4.15 15.28
C ALA A 200 -9.59 -3.85 13.78
N PRO A 201 -10.32 -2.77 13.45
CA PRO A 201 -10.41 -2.32 12.08
C PRO A 201 -9.03 -2.06 11.47
N TYR A 202 -8.85 -2.43 10.21
CA TYR A 202 -7.61 -2.18 9.49
C TYR A 202 -7.34 -0.68 9.36
N GLN A 203 -6.10 -0.28 9.58
CA GLN A 203 -5.63 1.08 9.34
C GLN A 203 -5.36 1.30 7.85
N TRP A 204 -4.83 0.28 7.22
CA TRP A 204 -4.61 0.22 5.78
C TRP A 204 -4.56 -1.24 5.31
N ALA A 205 -4.77 -1.43 4.02
CA ALA A 205 -4.59 -2.69 3.32
C ALA A 205 -3.94 -2.46 1.96
N ALA A 206 -3.23 -3.46 1.49
CA ALA A 206 -2.70 -3.52 0.14
C ALA A 206 -2.93 -4.93 -0.43
N THR A 207 -3.18 -5.02 -1.73
CA THR A 207 -3.30 -6.30 -2.42
C THR A 207 -2.55 -6.27 -3.74
N PHE A 208 -2.01 -7.42 -4.11
CA PHE A 208 -1.20 -7.61 -5.30
C PHE A 208 -1.75 -8.83 -6.03
N SER A 209 -2.15 -8.68 -7.29
CA SER A 209 -2.65 -9.80 -8.08
C SER A 209 -1.60 -10.92 -8.18
N PRO A 210 -2.01 -12.19 -8.46
CA PRO A 210 -1.09 -13.32 -8.49
C PRO A 210 0.08 -13.17 -9.45
N SER A 211 -0.08 -12.37 -10.48
CA SER A 211 0.95 -12.12 -11.51
C SER A 211 1.96 -11.03 -11.12
N VAL A 212 1.76 -10.32 -10.00
CA VAL A 212 2.74 -9.31 -9.56
C VAL A 212 4.07 -10.01 -9.24
N PRO A 213 5.20 -9.54 -9.81
CA PRO A 213 6.50 -10.11 -9.50
C PRO A 213 6.79 -10.11 -7.99
N HIS A 214 7.15 -11.27 -7.45
CA HIS A 214 7.36 -11.45 -6.02
C HIS A 214 8.47 -10.58 -5.45
N ASP A 215 9.51 -10.29 -6.21
CA ASP A 215 10.58 -9.38 -5.82
C ASP A 215 10.09 -7.93 -5.65
N LEU A 216 9.12 -7.47 -6.44
CA LEU A 216 8.50 -6.17 -6.25
C LEU A 216 7.70 -6.13 -4.95
N VAL A 217 6.92 -7.18 -4.66
CA VAL A 217 6.21 -7.30 -3.38
C VAL A 217 7.19 -7.41 -2.22
N ALA A 218 8.34 -8.07 -2.40
CA ALA A 218 9.39 -8.16 -1.40
C ALA A 218 10.00 -6.78 -1.06
N VAL A 219 10.15 -5.89 -2.04
CA VAL A 219 10.57 -4.49 -1.79
C VAL A 219 9.56 -3.76 -0.93
N PHE A 220 8.27 -3.85 -1.24
CA PHE A 220 7.20 -3.27 -0.42
C PHE A 220 7.22 -3.83 1.01
N ALA A 221 7.31 -5.15 1.15
CA ALA A 221 7.37 -5.85 2.42
C ALA A 221 8.59 -5.44 3.26
N ALA A 222 9.78 -5.39 2.64
CA ALA A 222 11.01 -4.95 3.30
C ALA A 222 10.92 -3.49 3.76
N SER A 223 10.32 -2.62 2.96
CA SER A 223 10.11 -1.22 3.35
C SER A 223 9.20 -1.12 4.58
N LEU A 224 8.07 -1.85 4.60
CA LEU A 224 7.17 -1.86 5.76
C LEU A 224 7.80 -2.43 7.02
N ALA A 225 8.58 -3.50 6.89
CA ALA A 225 9.26 -4.16 8.01
C ALA A 225 10.53 -3.42 8.46
N SER A 226 10.96 -2.38 7.77
CA SER A 226 12.17 -1.62 8.10
C SER A 226 12.11 -1.07 9.52
N PRO A 227 13.17 -1.27 10.33
CA PRO A 227 13.27 -0.71 11.67
C PRO A 227 13.59 0.80 11.65
N ALA A 228 13.92 1.37 10.50
CA ALA A 228 14.23 2.78 10.37
C ALA A 228 12.99 3.63 10.70
N PRO A 229 13.12 4.62 11.60
CA PRO A 229 12.01 5.50 11.95
C PRO A 229 11.58 6.35 10.75
N VAL A 230 10.30 6.69 10.71
CA VAL A 230 9.73 7.60 9.71
C VAL A 230 9.20 8.86 10.36
N LEU A 231 9.27 9.98 9.65
CA LEU A 231 8.81 11.27 10.16
C LEU A 231 7.31 11.40 9.95
N ARG A 232 6.56 11.73 11.01
CA ARG A 232 5.10 11.94 10.98
C ARG A 232 4.70 13.17 11.79
N ARG A 233 3.70 13.89 11.29
CA ARG A 233 2.97 14.93 12.02
C ARG A 233 1.59 14.45 12.44
N ASN A 234 0.94 13.65 11.59
CA ASN A 234 -0.32 13.00 11.90
C ASN A 234 -0.07 11.54 12.25
N LEU A 235 -0.58 11.11 13.39
CA LEU A 235 -0.51 9.71 13.81
C LEU A 235 -1.88 9.05 13.58
N PRO A 236 -1.92 7.80 13.11
CA PRO A 236 -3.17 7.07 12.96
C PRO A 236 -3.87 6.89 14.31
N GLU A 237 -5.19 6.98 14.31
CA GLU A 237 -6.02 6.72 15.49
C GLU A 237 -5.87 5.25 15.94
N GLY A 238 -5.98 5.02 17.25
CA GLY A 238 -5.91 3.68 17.83
C GLY A 238 -4.52 3.09 17.96
N THR A 239 -3.46 3.84 17.63
CA THR A 239 -2.06 3.38 17.76
C THR A 239 -1.39 3.77 19.08
N GLU A 240 -2.14 4.36 20.02
CA GLU A 240 -1.62 4.82 21.30
C GLU A 240 -0.95 3.66 22.07
N GLY A 241 0.29 3.88 22.49
CA GLY A 241 1.09 2.88 23.19
C GLY A 241 1.65 1.75 22.29
N ARG A 242 1.38 1.78 20.98
CA ARG A 242 1.96 0.85 20.00
C ARG A 242 3.10 1.46 19.21
N LEU A 243 3.16 2.79 19.16
CA LEU A 243 4.21 3.54 18.48
C LEU A 243 5.30 3.97 19.46
N ILE A 244 6.55 3.87 19.03
CA ILE A 244 7.68 4.52 19.69
C ILE A 244 7.86 5.87 19.01
N LEU A 245 7.75 6.95 19.79
CA LEU A 245 7.78 8.32 19.31
C LEU A 245 9.00 9.05 19.85
N THR A 246 9.78 9.68 18.95
CA THR A 246 10.84 10.60 19.33
C THR A 246 10.58 11.93 18.63
N ARG A 247 10.49 13.01 19.38
CA ARG A 247 10.23 14.34 18.81
C ARG A 247 11.35 14.72 17.86
N ALA A 248 11.02 15.15 16.66
CA ALA A 248 11.95 15.75 15.74
C ALA A 248 12.27 17.19 16.22
N LEU A 249 13.55 17.57 16.21
CA LEU A 249 14.02 18.88 16.62
C LEU A 249 13.86 19.92 15.51
#